data_1458395b89a57f3b2af008e521545d2c
#
_entry.id   1458395b89a57f3b2af008e521545d2c
#
_cell.length_a   1.000
_cell.length_b   1.000
_cell.length_c   1.000
_cell.angle_alpha   90.00
_cell.angle_beta   90.00
_cell.angle_gamma   90.00
#
_symmetry.space_group_name_H-M   'P 1'
#
loop_
_entity.id
_entity.type
_entity.pdbx_description
1 polymer ?
#
loop_
_entity_poly.entity_id
_entity_poly.type
_entity_poly.pdbx_seq_one_letter_code
_entity_poly.pdbx_strand_id
1 'polypeptide(L)'
;IRSLKQDNYLVIETEAQGFPGWTPYKGQLRLQAYSHLASGANSVMYWHWHSIHNSFETYWKGLLSHDFQENASYKEACTIGNEFAKLGSHLVNLKKKNDVAVLVSNEALTALNWFRIQEQAPGADAQSIYYNDVMRWMYDTLYRMNVECDFIWPESENLDQYKAIVVPALYAAPDELLIRLNQYVENGGTLIASFKTAFTNENVKVSHQVQPHILKNCLGVHYDQFTFPKNVGLTGEIISKKNSLSEAKVFMELLTADGAEVLASYEHCNWKDYAAITRNHYGKGQAVYIGCMTDEDTL
;
A
#
# COMPACT_ATOMS: atom_id res chain seq x y z
N ILE A 1 8.63 4.44 7.93
CA ILE A 1 9.62 5.33 8.60
C ILE A 1 10.99 5.15 7.95
N ARG A 2 11.55 3.93 7.87
CA ARG A 2 12.85 3.66 7.26
C ARG A 2 12.97 4.24 5.85
N SER A 3 11.95 4.05 5.02
CA SER A 3 11.94 4.51 3.63
C SER A 3 12.05 6.04 3.48
N LEU A 4 11.65 6.84 4.49
CA LEU A 4 11.75 8.31 4.43
C LEU A 4 13.18 8.81 4.23
N LYS A 5 14.17 8.14 4.82
CA LYS A 5 15.58 8.49 4.69
C LYS A 5 16.43 7.33 4.18
N GLN A 6 15.81 6.20 3.88
CA GLN A 6 16.47 4.93 3.48
C GLN A 6 17.59 4.52 4.44
N ASP A 7 17.37 4.75 5.71
CA ASP A 7 18.33 4.45 6.78
C ASP A 7 17.63 3.94 8.03
N ASN A 8 18.44 3.42 8.98
CA ASN A 8 17.96 3.00 10.27
C ASN A 8 17.34 4.20 11.04
N TYR A 9 16.46 3.91 11.98
CA TYR A 9 15.74 4.92 12.74
C TYR A 9 15.66 4.55 14.24
N LEU A 10 15.21 5.46 15.05
CA LEU A 10 14.94 5.25 16.47
C LEU A 10 13.45 5.33 16.71
N VAL A 11 12.88 4.37 17.44
CA VAL A 11 11.54 4.49 18.00
C VAL A 11 11.68 5.17 19.34
N ILE A 12 11.47 6.49 19.36
CA ILE A 12 11.66 7.32 20.56
C ILE A 12 10.42 7.37 21.44
N GLU A 13 9.28 6.85 20.94
CA GLU A 13 8.06 6.70 21.70
C GLU A 13 7.20 5.57 21.08
N THR A 14 6.82 4.62 21.92
CA THR A 14 5.77 3.64 21.63
C THR A 14 5.10 3.24 22.95
N GLU A 15 3.85 2.84 22.90
CA GLU A 15 3.10 2.55 24.11
C GLU A 15 3.55 1.24 24.77
N ALA A 16 3.81 1.30 26.09
CA ALA A 16 3.94 0.10 26.93
C ALA A 16 2.57 -0.53 27.20
N GLN A 17 1.58 0.32 27.42
CA GLN A 17 0.15 0.03 27.59
C GLN A 17 -0.62 1.27 27.12
N GLY A 18 -1.77 1.07 26.47
CA GLY A 18 -2.57 2.18 25.96
C GLY A 18 -3.40 2.89 27.05
N PHE A 19 -3.90 4.07 26.70
CA PHE A 19 -4.97 4.75 27.42
C PHE A 19 -6.19 3.83 27.46
N PRO A 20 -7.09 3.87 28.41
CA PRO A 20 -7.77 2.74 29.08
C PRO A 20 -8.09 1.54 28.19
N GLY A 21 -8.25 1.75 26.91
CA GLY A 21 -8.75 0.75 25.98
C GLY A 21 -7.79 -0.38 25.58
N TRP A 22 -6.50 -0.29 25.95
CA TRP A 22 -5.53 -1.30 25.51
C TRP A 22 -4.59 -1.75 26.61
N THR A 23 -4.47 -3.05 26.77
CA THR A 23 -3.50 -3.72 27.62
C THR A 23 -2.90 -4.87 26.81
N PRO A 24 -1.55 -4.96 26.68
CA PRO A 24 -0.92 -5.98 25.86
C PRO A 24 -1.16 -7.39 26.46
N TYR A 25 -1.37 -8.36 25.60
CA TYR A 25 -1.30 -9.75 25.98
C TYR A 25 0.16 -10.22 26.08
N LYS A 26 0.39 -11.34 26.76
CA LYS A 26 1.74 -11.88 26.93
C LYS A 26 2.43 -12.12 25.58
N GLY A 27 3.60 -11.55 25.38
CA GLY A 27 4.40 -11.62 24.15
C GLY A 27 4.13 -10.50 23.15
N GLN A 28 3.12 -9.66 23.36
CA GLN A 28 2.77 -8.60 22.41
C GLN A 28 3.80 -7.48 22.35
N LEU A 29 4.33 -7.02 23.50
CA LEU A 29 5.39 -6.00 23.51
C LEU A 29 6.66 -6.54 22.86
N ARG A 30 6.98 -7.80 23.12
CA ARG A 30 8.14 -8.44 22.51
C ARG A 30 7.98 -8.56 20.99
N LEU A 31 6.83 -8.98 20.50
CA LEU A 31 6.52 -9.00 19.07
C LEU A 31 6.65 -7.62 18.45
N GLN A 32 6.09 -6.59 19.09
CA GLN A 32 6.16 -5.19 18.63
C GLN A 32 7.61 -4.70 18.56
N ALA A 33 8.40 -4.92 19.61
CA ALA A 33 9.80 -4.49 19.67
C ALA A 33 10.63 -5.13 18.55
N TYR A 34 10.51 -6.45 18.36
CA TYR A 34 11.21 -7.15 17.28
C TYR A 34 10.70 -6.77 15.89
N SER A 35 9.43 -6.43 15.73
CA SER A 35 8.89 -5.91 14.47
C SER A 35 9.51 -4.56 14.10
N HIS A 36 9.74 -3.68 15.10
CA HIS A 36 10.48 -2.43 14.89
C HIS A 36 11.92 -2.70 14.45
N LEU A 37 12.63 -3.61 15.11
CA LEU A 37 14.00 -3.99 14.72
C LEU A 37 14.04 -4.60 13.31
N ALA A 38 13.15 -5.51 13.01
CA ALA A 38 13.04 -6.11 11.67
C ALA A 38 12.77 -5.06 10.60
N SER A 39 12.07 -3.98 10.95
CA SER A 39 11.83 -2.83 10.08
C SER A 39 12.98 -1.83 10.01
N GLY A 40 14.08 -2.07 10.73
CA GLY A 40 15.31 -1.24 10.70
C GLY A 40 15.47 -0.27 11.85
N ALA A 41 14.71 -0.40 12.95
CA ALA A 41 14.91 0.41 14.14
C ALA A 41 16.18 0.00 14.91
N ASN A 42 16.87 0.97 15.47
CA ASN A 42 18.03 0.74 16.37
C ASN A 42 17.66 0.86 17.85
N SER A 43 16.48 1.34 18.18
CA SER A 43 15.99 1.42 19.57
C SER A 43 14.48 1.36 19.62
N VAL A 44 13.99 0.97 20.79
CA VAL A 44 12.56 1.04 21.14
C VAL A 44 12.48 1.66 22.55
N MET A 45 11.76 2.79 22.66
CA MET A 45 11.56 3.51 23.93
C MET A 45 10.07 3.52 24.22
N TYR A 46 9.72 3.11 25.45
CA TYR A 46 8.33 3.00 25.85
C TYR A 46 7.81 4.29 26.51
N TRP A 47 6.65 4.71 26.12
CA TRP A 47 5.81 5.61 26.87
C TRP A 47 4.95 4.79 27.82
N HIS A 48 5.12 4.86 29.14
CA HIS A 48 6.17 5.55 29.84
C HIS A 48 6.56 4.77 31.11
N TRP A 49 7.44 5.32 31.96
CA TRP A 49 8.01 4.58 33.09
C TRP A 49 6.97 4.04 34.06
N HIS A 50 6.02 4.89 34.52
CA HIS A 50 4.93 4.49 35.40
C HIS A 50 3.61 5.10 34.97
N SER A 51 2.49 4.49 35.39
CA SER A 51 1.16 5.00 35.13
C SER A 51 0.95 6.41 35.68
N ILE A 52 0.18 7.24 34.98
CA ILE A 52 -0.01 8.66 35.33
C ILE A 52 -0.95 8.80 36.53
N HIS A 53 -0.55 9.65 37.50
CA HIS A 53 -1.24 9.79 38.79
C HIS A 53 -2.20 10.97 38.86
N ASN A 54 -2.15 11.90 37.92
CA ASN A 54 -2.93 13.13 37.95
C ASN A 54 -3.23 13.65 36.56
N SER A 55 -4.10 14.66 36.46
CA SER A 55 -4.58 15.19 35.19
C SER A 55 -5.59 14.25 34.49
N PHE A 56 -6.08 14.68 33.34
CA PHE A 56 -7.01 13.88 32.54
C PHE A 56 -6.40 12.62 31.93
N GLU A 57 -5.07 12.51 31.90
CA GLU A 57 -4.33 11.31 31.44
C GLU A 57 -4.13 10.26 32.55
N THR A 58 -4.82 10.37 33.65
CA THR A 58 -4.67 9.45 34.80
C THR A 58 -4.96 7.98 34.47
N TYR A 59 -5.63 7.70 33.37
CA TYR A 59 -5.85 6.34 32.88
C TYR A 59 -4.75 5.82 31.94
N TRP A 60 -3.73 6.64 31.64
CA TRP A 60 -2.62 6.17 30.81
C TRP A 60 -1.68 5.31 31.64
N LYS A 61 -1.55 4.06 31.22
CA LYS A 61 -0.78 3.04 31.94
C LYS A 61 0.65 3.00 31.37
N GLY A 62 1.63 3.02 32.28
CA GLY A 62 3.06 2.87 31.95
C GLY A 62 3.57 1.44 32.15
N LEU A 63 4.90 1.30 32.14
CA LEU A 63 5.57 0.04 32.47
C LEU A 63 5.24 -0.38 33.92
N LEU A 64 5.35 0.51 34.90
CA LEU A 64 4.91 0.27 36.27
C LEU A 64 3.44 0.64 36.42
N SER A 65 2.74 -0.10 37.27
CA SER A 65 1.35 0.16 37.64
C SER A 65 1.20 1.45 38.46
N HIS A 66 -0.03 1.90 38.75
CA HIS A 66 -0.30 3.10 39.56
C HIS A 66 0.25 3.00 40.99
N ASP A 67 0.42 1.79 41.51
CA ASP A 67 1.06 1.51 42.79
C ASP A 67 2.59 1.42 42.71
N PHE A 68 3.17 1.78 41.56
CA PHE A 68 4.61 1.70 41.25
C PHE A 68 5.17 0.26 41.30
N GLN A 69 4.31 -0.75 41.27
CA GLN A 69 4.76 -2.14 41.29
C GLN A 69 4.96 -2.68 39.87
N GLU A 70 5.78 -3.71 39.78
CA GLU A 70 6.00 -4.47 38.57
C GLU A 70 4.73 -5.23 38.15
N ASN A 71 4.40 -5.12 36.88
CA ASN A 71 3.29 -5.86 36.27
C ASN A 71 3.81 -6.72 35.10
N ALA A 72 2.89 -7.35 34.36
CA ALA A 72 3.27 -8.21 33.24
C ALA A 72 4.01 -7.46 32.13
N SER A 73 3.62 -6.21 31.83
CA SER A 73 4.28 -5.36 30.83
C SER A 73 5.70 -5.00 31.21
N TYR A 74 5.94 -4.64 32.49
CA TYR A 74 7.30 -4.39 33.00
C TYR A 74 8.19 -5.62 32.87
N LYS A 75 7.72 -6.79 33.28
CA LYS A 75 8.49 -8.05 33.18
C LYS A 75 8.82 -8.40 31.75
N GLU A 76 7.90 -8.15 30.83
CA GLU A 76 8.14 -8.36 29.41
C GLU A 76 9.14 -7.36 28.85
N ALA A 77 9.06 -6.08 29.23
CA ALA A 77 10.04 -5.06 28.83
C ALA A 77 11.45 -5.39 29.36
N CYS A 78 11.56 -5.91 30.60
CA CYS A 78 12.85 -6.41 31.12
C CYS A 78 13.40 -7.57 30.30
N THR A 79 12.54 -8.49 29.85
CA THR A 79 12.93 -9.59 28.96
C THR A 79 13.48 -9.05 27.65
N ILE A 80 12.79 -8.12 27.02
CA ILE A 80 13.21 -7.47 25.77
C ILE A 80 14.55 -6.74 25.96
N GLY A 81 14.69 -5.95 27.03
CA GLY A 81 15.92 -5.22 27.35
C GLY A 81 17.12 -6.16 27.53
N ASN A 82 16.95 -7.27 28.23
CA ASN A 82 18.00 -8.28 28.43
C ASN A 82 18.37 -8.99 27.09
N GLU A 83 17.40 -9.29 26.26
CA GLU A 83 17.64 -9.86 24.93
C GLU A 83 18.40 -8.87 24.05
N PHE A 84 17.99 -7.61 24.03
CA PHE A 84 18.64 -6.55 23.23
C PHE A 84 20.07 -6.26 23.74
N ALA A 85 20.30 -6.26 25.06
CA ALA A 85 21.64 -6.13 25.61
C ALA A 85 22.56 -7.29 25.18
N LYS A 86 22.03 -8.51 25.13
CA LYS A 86 22.79 -9.70 24.71
C LYS A 86 23.04 -9.74 23.20
N LEU A 87 22.06 -9.33 22.38
CA LEU A 87 22.08 -9.46 20.93
C LEU A 87 22.42 -8.15 20.21
N GLY A 88 22.57 -7.05 20.91
CA GLY A 88 22.66 -5.70 20.35
C GLY A 88 23.74 -5.54 19.29
N SER A 89 24.91 -6.15 19.46
CA SER A 89 25.99 -6.12 18.46
C SER A 89 25.61 -6.75 17.12
N HIS A 90 24.60 -7.64 17.11
CA HIS A 90 24.09 -8.31 15.92
C HIS A 90 22.82 -7.65 15.36
N LEU A 91 22.15 -6.80 16.15
CA LEU A 91 20.84 -6.25 15.80
C LEU A 91 20.90 -4.77 15.41
N VAL A 92 21.95 -4.05 15.80
CA VAL A 92 22.10 -2.63 15.47
C VAL A 92 22.58 -2.44 14.03
N ASN A 93 22.09 -1.42 13.38
CA ASN A 93 22.45 -1.03 12.01
C ASN A 93 22.24 -2.14 10.95
N LEU A 94 21.27 -3.00 11.17
CA LEU A 94 20.88 -4.00 10.17
C LEU A 94 20.48 -3.29 8.88
N LYS A 95 21.08 -3.71 7.77
CA LYS A 95 20.75 -3.18 6.45
C LYS A 95 19.69 -4.05 5.80
N LYS A 96 18.70 -3.39 5.24
CA LYS A 96 17.57 -4.01 4.56
C LYS A 96 17.62 -3.62 3.10
N LYS A 97 17.46 -4.59 2.20
CA LYS A 97 17.33 -4.37 0.77
C LYS A 97 16.05 -5.03 0.30
N ASN A 98 15.14 -4.25 -0.22
CA ASN A 98 13.88 -4.72 -0.78
C ASN A 98 13.95 -4.67 -2.32
N ASP A 99 13.42 -5.68 -2.97
CA ASP A 99 13.31 -5.76 -4.43
C ASP A 99 12.02 -5.09 -4.94
N VAL A 100 11.09 -4.80 -4.04
CA VAL A 100 9.77 -4.21 -4.36
C VAL A 100 9.62 -2.86 -3.68
N ALA A 101 9.03 -1.91 -4.38
CA ALA A 101 8.61 -0.63 -3.81
C ALA A 101 7.13 -0.35 -4.08
N VAL A 102 6.51 0.41 -3.17
CA VAL A 102 5.18 1.00 -3.37
C VAL A 102 5.35 2.50 -3.52
N LEU A 103 4.91 3.05 -4.63
CA LEU A 103 4.95 4.49 -4.90
C LEU A 103 3.75 5.17 -4.24
N VAL A 104 4.02 6.11 -3.36
CA VAL A 104 3.01 6.88 -2.62
C VAL A 104 3.15 8.36 -2.99
N SER A 105 2.05 9.00 -3.37
CA SER A 105 2.00 10.42 -3.74
C SER A 105 1.02 11.17 -2.85
N ASN A 106 1.50 12.24 -2.23
CA ASN A 106 0.66 13.15 -1.46
C ASN A 106 -0.31 13.94 -2.35
N GLU A 107 0.10 14.27 -3.56
CA GLU A 107 -0.75 14.93 -4.56
C GLU A 107 -1.90 14.02 -4.97
N ALA A 108 -1.60 12.75 -5.29
CA ALA A 108 -2.62 11.78 -5.63
C ALA A 108 -3.56 11.50 -4.44
N LEU A 109 -3.01 11.38 -3.22
CA LEU A 109 -3.78 11.23 -1.99
C LEU A 109 -4.74 12.40 -1.77
N THR A 110 -4.23 13.62 -1.85
CA THR A 110 -5.03 14.84 -1.63
C THR A 110 -6.10 14.98 -2.71
N ALA A 111 -5.72 14.80 -3.97
CA ALA A 111 -6.64 14.93 -5.09
C ALA A 111 -7.75 13.86 -5.07
N LEU A 112 -7.39 12.58 -4.90
CA LEU A 112 -8.38 11.51 -4.88
C LEU A 112 -9.27 11.56 -3.63
N ASN A 113 -8.75 11.99 -2.48
CA ASN A 113 -9.57 12.17 -1.27
C ASN A 113 -10.54 13.34 -1.40
N TRP A 114 -10.18 14.36 -2.16
CA TRP A 114 -11.08 15.48 -2.46
C TRP A 114 -12.11 15.09 -3.53
N PHE A 115 -11.69 14.43 -4.61
CA PHE A 115 -12.53 13.93 -5.70
C PHE A 115 -12.73 12.41 -5.59
N ARG A 116 -13.35 11.99 -4.49
CA ARG A 116 -13.54 10.58 -4.13
C ARG A 116 -14.23 9.78 -5.21
N ILE A 117 -13.83 8.51 -5.33
CA ILE A 117 -14.62 7.50 -6.03
C ILE A 117 -15.83 7.20 -5.16
N GLN A 118 -17.00 7.65 -5.60
CA GLN A 118 -18.23 7.54 -4.84
C GLN A 118 -19.39 7.29 -5.80
N GLU A 119 -20.15 6.23 -5.55
CA GLU A 119 -21.41 6.01 -6.24
C GLU A 119 -22.43 7.05 -5.75
N GLN A 120 -22.86 7.93 -6.65
CA GLN A 120 -23.88 8.94 -6.37
C GLN A 120 -25.27 8.42 -6.75
N ALA A 121 -25.74 7.38 -6.07
CA ALA A 121 -27.13 6.94 -6.25
C ALA A 121 -28.01 7.58 -5.16
N PRO A 122 -29.16 8.19 -5.50
CA PRO A 122 -30.10 8.70 -4.50
C PRO A 122 -30.59 7.56 -3.61
N GLY A 123 -30.31 7.65 -2.31
CA GLY A 123 -30.78 6.68 -1.30
C GLY A 123 -29.89 5.45 -1.09
N ALA A 124 -28.72 5.36 -1.74
CA ALA A 124 -27.71 4.38 -1.37
C ALA A 124 -26.80 4.91 -0.25
N ASP A 125 -26.43 4.03 0.69
CA ASP A 125 -25.28 4.26 1.57
C ASP A 125 -24.02 4.25 0.67
N ALA A 126 -23.68 5.41 0.14
CA ALA A 126 -22.58 5.56 -0.83
C ALA A 126 -21.26 5.23 -0.16
N GLN A 127 -20.70 4.10 -0.47
CA GLN A 127 -19.36 3.72 -0.01
C GLN A 127 -18.34 4.60 -0.73
N SER A 128 -17.72 5.52 0.00
CA SER A 128 -16.63 6.35 -0.51
C SER A 128 -15.33 5.58 -0.41
N ILE A 129 -14.55 5.58 -1.50
CA ILE A 129 -13.21 5.02 -1.52
C ILE A 129 -12.20 6.15 -1.58
N TYR A 130 -11.21 6.05 -0.72
CA TYR A 130 -10.11 6.98 -0.57
C TYR A 130 -8.82 6.40 -1.13
N TYR A 131 -7.84 7.24 -1.38
CA TYR A 131 -6.52 6.82 -1.83
C TYR A 131 -5.90 5.71 -0.95
N ASN A 132 -5.99 5.88 0.37
CA ASN A 132 -5.43 4.90 1.30
C ASN A 132 -6.12 3.53 1.25
N ASP A 133 -7.38 3.45 0.82
CA ASP A 133 -8.06 2.16 0.67
C ASP A 133 -7.48 1.39 -0.51
N VAL A 134 -7.21 2.06 -1.63
CA VAL A 134 -6.55 1.46 -2.81
C VAL A 134 -5.10 1.09 -2.49
N MET A 135 -4.37 1.98 -1.81
CA MET A 135 -2.98 1.73 -1.40
C MET A 135 -2.89 0.52 -0.48
N ARG A 136 -3.77 0.43 0.53
CA ARG A 136 -3.80 -0.69 1.48
C ARG A 136 -4.22 -1.98 0.81
N TRP A 137 -5.19 -1.96 -0.09
CA TRP A 137 -5.59 -3.13 -0.85
C TRP A 137 -4.39 -3.78 -1.58
N MET A 138 -3.55 -2.98 -2.25
CA MET A 138 -2.35 -3.50 -2.91
C MET A 138 -1.24 -3.87 -1.92
N TYR A 139 -1.04 -3.08 -0.86
CA TYR A 139 -0.02 -3.35 0.16
C TYR A 139 -0.34 -4.59 0.99
N ASP A 140 -1.59 -4.77 1.41
CA ASP A 140 -2.00 -5.91 2.25
C ASP A 140 -1.81 -7.24 1.49
N THR A 141 -1.94 -7.24 0.17
CA THR A 141 -1.62 -8.39 -0.68
C THR A 141 -0.13 -8.73 -0.63
N LEU A 142 0.77 -7.74 -0.79
CA LEU A 142 2.21 -7.94 -0.62
C LEU A 142 2.54 -8.47 0.78
N TYR A 143 1.93 -7.90 1.80
CA TYR A 143 2.12 -8.32 3.20
C TYR A 143 1.74 -9.79 3.42
N ARG A 144 0.59 -10.24 2.90
CA ARG A 144 0.16 -11.64 2.99
C ARG A 144 1.05 -12.62 2.24
N MET A 145 1.65 -12.17 1.15
CA MET A 145 2.63 -12.92 0.40
C MET A 145 4.01 -12.95 1.06
N ASN A 146 4.20 -12.30 2.22
CA ASN A 146 5.50 -12.06 2.86
C ASN A 146 6.50 -11.35 1.94
N VAL A 147 6.01 -10.50 1.05
CA VAL A 147 6.84 -9.64 0.21
C VAL A 147 7.05 -8.31 0.91
N GLU A 148 8.25 -8.08 1.39
CA GLU A 148 8.61 -6.79 1.95
C GLU A 148 8.81 -5.75 0.85
N CYS A 149 8.42 -4.50 1.15
CA CYS A 149 8.58 -3.40 0.21
C CYS A 149 9.11 -2.14 0.89
N ASP A 150 9.74 -1.30 0.09
CA ASP A 150 10.03 0.08 0.45
C ASP A 150 8.87 0.97 0.01
N PHE A 151 8.71 2.12 0.66
CA PHE A 151 7.87 3.19 0.17
C PHE A 151 8.74 4.21 -0.54
N ILE A 152 8.33 4.62 -1.73
CA ILE A 152 8.99 5.63 -2.54
C ILE A 152 8.00 6.75 -2.91
N TRP A 153 8.53 7.89 -3.27
CA TRP A 153 7.79 9.11 -3.58
C TRP A 153 8.03 9.54 -5.02
N PRO A 154 7.20 10.44 -5.55
CA PRO A 154 7.38 10.98 -6.90
C PRO A 154 8.79 11.52 -7.17
N GLU A 155 9.46 12.07 -6.16
CA GLU A 155 10.82 12.63 -6.24
C GLU A 155 11.94 11.60 -6.10
N SER A 156 11.62 10.34 -5.80
CA SER A 156 12.64 9.28 -5.66
C SER A 156 13.38 9.07 -6.97
N GLU A 157 14.71 9.19 -6.95
CA GLU A 157 15.53 9.18 -8.17
C GLU A 157 15.88 7.77 -8.66
N ASN A 158 16.21 6.84 -7.77
CA ASN A 158 16.76 5.53 -8.11
C ASN A 158 15.67 4.45 -8.22
N LEU A 159 14.80 4.54 -9.22
CA LEU A 159 13.75 3.54 -9.43
C LEU A 159 14.32 2.18 -9.85
N ASP A 160 15.41 2.16 -10.61
CA ASP A 160 16.05 0.96 -11.17
C ASP A 160 16.64 0.01 -10.10
N GLN A 161 16.73 0.44 -8.85
CA GLN A 161 17.13 -0.45 -7.75
C GLN A 161 16.08 -1.48 -7.40
N TYR A 162 14.82 -1.27 -7.80
CA TYR A 162 13.70 -2.16 -7.54
C TYR A 162 13.38 -3.03 -8.75
N LYS A 163 13.08 -4.30 -8.51
CA LYS A 163 12.61 -5.22 -9.55
C LYS A 163 11.15 -4.95 -9.92
N ALA A 164 10.35 -4.53 -8.93
CA ALA A 164 8.96 -4.18 -9.14
C ALA A 164 8.57 -2.92 -8.38
N ILE A 165 7.77 -2.07 -9.02
CA ILE A 165 7.16 -0.88 -8.43
C ILE A 165 5.64 -1.03 -8.54
N VAL A 166 4.98 -1.01 -7.38
CA VAL A 166 3.52 -1.00 -7.26
C VAL A 166 3.04 0.45 -7.18
N VAL A 167 2.07 0.80 -8.01
CA VAL A 167 1.57 2.18 -8.17
C VAL A 167 0.06 2.20 -7.90
N PRO A 168 -0.36 2.34 -6.63
CA PRO A 168 -1.76 2.44 -6.27
C PRO A 168 -2.34 3.80 -6.68
N ALA A 169 -3.36 3.80 -7.54
CA ALA A 169 -4.16 4.97 -7.90
C ALA A 169 -3.38 6.30 -7.96
N LEU A 170 -2.31 6.36 -8.73
CA LEU A 170 -1.53 7.60 -8.95
C LEU A 170 -2.40 8.61 -9.71
N TYR A 171 -3.44 9.10 -9.04
CA TYR A 171 -4.51 9.89 -9.60
C TYR A 171 -4.02 11.20 -10.22
N ALA A 172 -3.16 11.91 -9.52
CA ALA A 172 -2.52 13.13 -9.97
C ALA A 172 -1.01 12.94 -10.07
N ALA A 173 -0.44 13.25 -11.24
CA ALA A 173 0.98 13.11 -11.47
C ALA A 173 1.47 14.10 -12.53
N PRO A 174 2.68 14.66 -12.38
CA PRO A 174 3.33 15.40 -13.43
C PRO A 174 3.85 14.48 -14.53
N ASP A 175 3.93 14.99 -15.75
CA ASP A 175 4.39 14.23 -16.92
C ASP A 175 5.80 13.64 -16.73
N GLU A 176 6.70 14.35 -16.04
CA GLU A 176 8.06 13.89 -15.75
C GLU A 176 8.07 12.58 -14.96
N LEU A 177 7.18 12.42 -13.99
CA LEU A 177 7.06 11.17 -13.23
C LEU A 177 6.57 10.03 -14.12
N LEU A 178 5.56 10.30 -14.95
CA LEU A 178 5.01 9.30 -15.88
C LEU A 178 6.04 8.86 -16.91
N ILE A 179 6.85 9.79 -17.42
CA ILE A 179 7.97 9.49 -18.32
C ILE A 179 9.01 8.60 -17.62
N ARG A 180 9.37 8.90 -16.37
CA ARG A 180 10.33 8.10 -15.60
C ARG A 180 9.81 6.70 -15.33
N LEU A 181 8.53 6.53 -15.01
CA LEU A 181 7.92 5.21 -14.84
C LEU A 181 7.90 4.42 -16.16
N ASN A 182 7.61 5.09 -17.27
CA ASN A 182 7.67 4.46 -18.59
C ASN A 182 9.10 3.99 -18.94
N GLN A 183 10.11 4.82 -18.67
CA GLN A 183 11.53 4.49 -18.86
C GLN A 183 11.99 3.36 -17.93
N TYR A 184 11.52 3.34 -16.68
CA TYR A 184 11.79 2.25 -15.75
C TYR A 184 11.35 0.89 -16.31
N VAL A 185 10.17 0.82 -16.91
CA VAL A 185 9.70 -0.41 -17.58
C VAL A 185 10.56 -0.72 -18.81
N GLU A 186 10.83 0.27 -19.64
CA GLU A 186 11.65 0.11 -20.84
C GLU A 186 13.04 -0.48 -20.52
N ASN A 187 13.62 -0.08 -19.38
CA ASN A 187 14.94 -0.52 -18.91
C ASN A 187 14.93 -1.90 -18.25
N GLY A 188 13.78 -2.50 -17.95
CA GLY A 188 13.69 -3.87 -17.42
C GLY A 188 12.92 -4.01 -16.11
N GLY A 189 12.34 -2.93 -15.58
CA GLY A 189 11.51 -2.95 -14.37
C GLY A 189 10.14 -3.55 -14.60
N THR A 190 9.52 -4.01 -13.53
CA THR A 190 8.11 -4.43 -13.52
C THR A 190 7.26 -3.34 -12.87
N LEU A 191 6.30 -2.79 -13.60
CA LEU A 191 5.34 -1.82 -13.09
C LEU A 191 3.99 -2.51 -12.84
N ILE A 192 3.39 -2.32 -11.66
CA ILE A 192 2.06 -2.81 -11.35
C ILE A 192 1.21 -1.61 -10.95
N ALA A 193 0.33 -1.17 -11.84
CA ALA A 193 -0.49 0.01 -11.63
C ALA A 193 -1.97 -0.34 -11.52
N SER A 194 -2.69 0.38 -10.67
CA SER A 194 -4.13 0.21 -10.53
C SER A 194 -4.91 1.29 -11.30
N PHE A 195 -6.20 1.07 -11.42
CA PHE A 195 -7.16 2.04 -11.93
C PHE A 195 -6.93 3.45 -11.33
N LYS A 196 -7.36 4.47 -12.06
CA LYS A 196 -7.13 5.90 -11.74
C LYS A 196 -5.67 6.37 -11.77
N THR A 197 -4.74 5.55 -12.22
CA THR A 197 -3.35 5.98 -12.42
C THR A 197 -3.25 6.88 -13.65
N ALA A 198 -2.52 8.00 -13.53
CA ALA A 198 -2.29 9.02 -14.56
C ALA A 198 -3.57 9.72 -15.07
N PHE A 199 -4.61 9.83 -14.23
CA PHE A 199 -5.89 10.39 -14.63
C PHE A 199 -5.85 11.91 -14.77
N THR A 200 -5.13 12.62 -13.88
CA THR A 200 -4.95 14.06 -13.90
C THR A 200 -3.48 14.45 -13.87
N ASN A 201 -3.19 15.69 -14.30
CA ASN A 201 -1.89 16.29 -14.02
C ASN A 201 -1.77 16.72 -12.54
N GLU A 202 -0.62 17.29 -12.16
CA GLU A 202 -0.32 17.79 -10.80
C GLU A 202 -1.28 18.87 -10.30
N ASN A 203 -1.96 19.57 -11.22
CA ASN A 203 -2.97 20.61 -10.91
C ASN A 203 -4.40 20.04 -10.86
N VAL A 204 -4.53 18.72 -10.82
CA VAL A 204 -5.82 18.00 -10.77
C VAL A 204 -6.70 18.27 -11.99
N LYS A 205 -6.10 18.65 -13.10
CA LYS A 205 -6.77 18.80 -14.38
C LYS A 205 -6.72 17.46 -15.12
N VAL A 206 -7.89 16.88 -15.41
CA VAL A 206 -7.99 15.66 -16.20
C VAL A 206 -7.29 15.82 -17.54
N SER A 207 -6.43 14.89 -17.89
CA SER A 207 -5.76 14.90 -19.19
C SER A 207 -6.78 14.75 -20.32
N HIS A 208 -6.59 15.53 -21.38
CA HIS A 208 -7.36 15.41 -22.61
C HIS A 208 -6.74 14.40 -23.60
N GLN A 209 -5.61 13.80 -23.22
CA GLN A 209 -5.01 12.69 -23.95
C GLN A 209 -5.75 11.38 -23.63
N VAL A 210 -5.56 10.41 -24.50
CA VAL A 210 -6.09 9.06 -24.28
C VAL A 210 -5.52 8.46 -23.00
N GLN A 211 -6.39 7.99 -22.12
CA GLN A 211 -6.00 7.41 -20.83
C GLN A 211 -5.41 6.00 -21.01
N PRO A 212 -4.44 5.60 -20.18
CA PRO A 212 -3.83 6.31 -19.05
C PRO A 212 -2.62 7.19 -19.44
N HIS A 213 -2.83 8.14 -20.30
CA HIS A 213 -1.91 9.20 -20.70
C HIS A 213 -0.54 8.64 -21.21
N ILE A 214 0.60 9.14 -20.72
CA ILE A 214 1.94 8.71 -21.10
C ILE A 214 2.16 7.20 -20.83
N LEU A 215 1.59 6.68 -19.75
CA LEU A 215 1.74 5.26 -19.38
C LEU A 215 1.02 4.30 -20.33
N LYS A 216 0.15 4.78 -21.21
CA LYS A 216 -0.45 3.99 -22.29
C LYS A 216 0.61 3.15 -23.03
N ASN A 217 1.78 3.69 -23.27
CA ASN A 217 2.83 3.01 -24.05
C ASN A 217 3.34 1.76 -23.33
N CYS A 218 3.77 1.89 -22.07
CA CYS A 218 4.31 0.74 -21.33
C CYS A 218 3.21 -0.21 -20.85
N LEU A 219 1.99 0.29 -20.57
CA LEU A 219 0.85 -0.52 -20.15
C LEU A 219 0.20 -1.27 -21.32
N GLY A 220 0.37 -0.78 -22.56
CA GLY A 220 -0.20 -1.40 -23.77
C GLY A 220 -1.74 -1.46 -23.78
N VAL A 221 -2.37 -0.49 -23.13
CA VAL A 221 -3.83 -0.39 -23.03
C VAL A 221 -4.29 1.06 -23.14
N HIS A 222 -5.55 1.23 -23.50
CA HIS A 222 -6.23 2.51 -23.32
C HIS A 222 -7.65 2.28 -22.79
N TYR A 223 -8.26 3.36 -22.27
CA TYR A 223 -9.68 3.40 -21.96
C TYR A 223 -10.23 4.80 -22.18
N ASP A 224 -11.50 4.85 -22.54
CA ASP A 224 -12.27 6.10 -22.74
C ASP A 224 -13.52 6.12 -21.85
N GLN A 225 -13.86 5.00 -21.25
CA GLN A 225 -15.03 4.84 -20.41
C GLN A 225 -14.69 4.13 -19.09
N PHE A 226 -15.43 4.48 -18.07
CA PHE A 226 -15.38 3.85 -16.76
C PHE A 226 -16.77 3.90 -16.10
N THR A 227 -17.02 3.02 -15.15
CA THR A 227 -18.29 2.97 -14.44
C THR A 227 -18.14 2.31 -13.07
N PHE A 228 -19.21 2.31 -12.29
CA PHE A 228 -19.31 1.50 -11.07
C PHE A 228 -19.78 0.09 -11.42
N PRO A 229 -19.08 -0.95 -10.95
CA PRO A 229 -19.51 -2.32 -11.20
C PRO A 229 -20.79 -2.64 -10.43
N LYS A 230 -21.69 -3.34 -11.08
CA LYS A 230 -22.89 -3.89 -10.45
C LYS A 230 -23.08 -5.32 -10.92
N ASN A 231 -22.80 -6.28 -10.02
CA ASN A 231 -22.82 -7.71 -10.35
C ASN A 231 -21.93 -8.04 -11.56
N VAL A 232 -20.71 -7.53 -11.58
CA VAL A 232 -19.73 -7.75 -12.64
C VAL A 232 -18.70 -8.75 -12.16
N GLY A 233 -18.73 -9.96 -12.69
CA GLY A 233 -17.71 -10.98 -12.42
C GLY A 233 -16.42 -10.72 -13.19
N LEU A 234 -15.40 -11.49 -12.87
CA LEU A 234 -14.14 -11.53 -13.59
C LEU A 234 -13.89 -12.95 -14.12
N THR A 235 -13.36 -13.05 -15.33
CA THR A 235 -12.99 -14.31 -15.97
C THR A 235 -11.63 -14.18 -16.65
N GLY A 236 -10.85 -15.24 -16.67
CA GLY A 236 -9.51 -15.25 -17.29
C GLY A 236 -8.59 -16.31 -16.68
N GLU A 237 -7.38 -16.39 -17.22
CA GLU A 237 -6.41 -17.41 -16.79
C GLU A 237 -5.99 -17.27 -15.32
N ILE A 238 -5.86 -16.04 -14.85
CA ILE A 238 -5.43 -15.75 -13.46
C ILE A 238 -6.58 -15.85 -12.45
N ILE A 239 -7.83 -15.95 -12.93
CA ILE A 239 -8.98 -15.98 -12.04
C ILE A 239 -9.16 -17.39 -11.46
N SER A 240 -8.94 -17.50 -10.16
CA SER A 240 -9.12 -18.77 -9.46
C SER A 240 -10.58 -19.19 -9.41
N LYS A 241 -10.88 -20.39 -9.90
CA LYS A 241 -12.23 -21.00 -9.81
C LYS A 241 -12.55 -21.56 -8.42
N LYS A 242 -11.73 -21.28 -7.39
CA LYS A 242 -11.94 -21.72 -6.02
C LYS A 242 -13.00 -20.88 -5.31
N ASN A 243 -14.21 -21.41 -5.29
CA ASN A 243 -15.30 -21.12 -4.32
C ASN A 243 -15.84 -19.70 -4.12
N SER A 244 -15.36 -18.67 -4.78
CA SER A 244 -15.98 -17.34 -4.83
C SER A 244 -15.92 -16.82 -6.25
N LEU A 245 -16.99 -16.21 -6.71
CA LEU A 245 -16.98 -15.45 -7.94
C LEU A 245 -16.05 -14.25 -7.71
N SER A 246 -14.92 -14.21 -8.40
CA SER A 246 -14.10 -13.02 -8.43
C SER A 246 -14.90 -11.90 -9.08
N GLU A 247 -15.08 -10.79 -8.37
CA GLU A 247 -15.93 -9.69 -8.80
C GLU A 247 -15.15 -8.38 -8.88
N ALA A 248 -15.47 -7.57 -9.86
CA ALA A 248 -15.06 -6.18 -9.87
C ALA A 248 -15.82 -5.41 -8.78
N LYS A 249 -15.09 -4.68 -7.95
CA LYS A 249 -15.62 -3.90 -6.83
C LYS A 249 -15.32 -2.42 -7.04
N VAL A 250 -16.13 -1.56 -6.45
CA VAL A 250 -15.89 -0.13 -6.28
C VAL A 250 -15.89 0.68 -7.57
N PHE A 251 -15.02 0.37 -8.50
CA PHE A 251 -14.78 1.13 -9.72
C PHE A 251 -14.21 0.22 -10.80
N MET A 252 -14.56 0.47 -12.05
CA MET A 252 -14.02 -0.27 -13.19
C MET A 252 -13.79 0.63 -14.40
N GLU A 253 -12.63 0.52 -15.00
CA GLU A 253 -12.24 1.11 -16.26
C GLU A 253 -12.43 0.06 -17.38
N LEU A 254 -13.00 0.46 -18.50
CA LEU A 254 -13.27 -0.43 -19.61
C LEU A 254 -12.03 -0.46 -20.53
N LEU A 255 -11.09 -1.37 -20.21
CA LEU A 255 -9.80 -1.41 -20.86
C LEU A 255 -9.89 -2.05 -22.25
N THR A 256 -9.28 -1.39 -23.23
CA THR A 256 -9.00 -1.95 -24.57
C THR A 256 -7.50 -2.23 -24.67
N ALA A 257 -7.13 -3.47 -24.99
CA ALA A 257 -5.72 -3.85 -25.13
C ALA A 257 -5.15 -3.34 -26.47
N ASP A 258 -4.05 -2.59 -26.40
CA ASP A 258 -3.24 -2.10 -27.52
C ASP A 258 -1.93 -2.89 -27.59
N GLY A 259 -2.02 -4.20 -27.70
CA GLY A 259 -0.88 -5.11 -27.69
C GLY A 259 -0.63 -5.81 -26.35
N ALA A 260 -1.24 -5.36 -25.26
CA ALA A 260 -1.15 -6.06 -23.98
C ALA A 260 -1.89 -7.41 -24.02
N GLU A 261 -1.38 -8.37 -23.31
CA GLU A 261 -2.03 -9.63 -23.00
C GLU A 261 -3.17 -9.40 -22.00
N VAL A 262 -4.34 -9.95 -22.27
CA VAL A 262 -5.49 -9.88 -21.37
C VAL A 262 -5.43 -11.05 -20.39
N LEU A 263 -5.17 -10.76 -19.12
CA LEU A 263 -5.11 -11.75 -18.04
C LEU A 263 -6.49 -12.03 -17.44
N ALA A 264 -7.36 -11.01 -17.40
CA ALA A 264 -8.76 -11.13 -17.01
C ALA A 264 -9.62 -10.13 -17.76
N SER A 265 -10.87 -10.54 -18.04
CA SER A 265 -11.92 -9.70 -18.62
C SER A 265 -13.12 -9.62 -17.68
N TYR A 266 -14.01 -8.65 -17.92
CA TYR A 266 -15.26 -8.55 -17.19
C TYR A 266 -16.25 -9.63 -17.61
N GLU A 267 -16.81 -10.35 -16.66
CA GLU A 267 -17.88 -11.33 -16.91
C GLU A 267 -19.25 -10.67 -16.71
N HIS A 268 -19.71 -9.97 -17.75
CA HIS A 268 -20.97 -9.25 -17.75
C HIS A 268 -21.51 -9.09 -19.18
N CYS A 269 -22.83 -9.13 -19.37
CA CYS A 269 -23.45 -9.08 -20.70
C CYS A 269 -23.07 -7.84 -21.53
N ASN A 270 -22.84 -6.69 -20.87
CA ASN A 270 -22.50 -5.43 -21.54
C ASN A 270 -20.99 -5.16 -21.61
N TRP A 271 -20.17 -5.80 -20.75
CA TRP A 271 -18.77 -5.41 -20.55
C TRP A 271 -17.76 -6.52 -20.88
N LYS A 272 -18.22 -7.67 -21.39
CA LYS A 272 -17.39 -8.86 -21.67
C LYS A 272 -16.29 -8.64 -22.71
N ASP A 273 -16.44 -7.61 -23.54
CA ASP A 273 -15.48 -7.29 -24.59
C ASP A 273 -14.32 -6.41 -24.10
N TYR A 274 -14.35 -6.00 -22.81
CA TYR A 274 -13.31 -5.18 -22.19
C TYR A 274 -12.46 -6.01 -21.24
N ALA A 275 -11.15 -5.68 -21.24
CA ALA A 275 -10.21 -6.24 -20.28
C ALA A 275 -10.37 -5.59 -18.91
N ALA A 276 -10.12 -6.37 -17.86
CA ALA A 276 -10.08 -5.92 -16.48
C ALA A 276 -8.65 -5.87 -15.94
N ILE A 277 -7.82 -6.85 -16.31
CA ILE A 277 -6.41 -6.94 -15.90
C ILE A 277 -5.60 -7.32 -17.13
N THR A 278 -4.51 -6.59 -17.37
CA THR A 278 -3.64 -6.80 -18.51
C THR A 278 -2.18 -6.85 -18.12
N ARG A 279 -1.35 -7.47 -18.94
CA ARG A 279 0.11 -7.47 -18.87
C ARG A 279 0.70 -7.11 -20.22
N ASN A 280 1.64 -6.18 -20.23
CA ASN A 280 2.34 -5.79 -21.44
C ASN A 280 3.85 -5.94 -21.27
N HIS A 281 4.51 -6.48 -22.27
CA HIS A 281 5.96 -6.44 -22.37
C HIS A 281 6.38 -5.17 -23.10
N TYR A 282 7.23 -4.34 -22.48
CA TYR A 282 7.66 -3.09 -23.03
C TYR A 282 9.17 -2.90 -22.82
N GLY A 283 9.92 -2.69 -23.90
CA GLY A 283 11.38 -2.68 -23.83
C GLY A 283 11.93 -4.00 -23.26
N LYS A 284 12.63 -3.92 -22.14
CA LYS A 284 13.19 -5.08 -21.43
C LYS A 284 12.33 -5.52 -20.24
N GLY A 285 11.32 -4.76 -19.88
CA GLY A 285 10.47 -4.97 -18.72
C GLY A 285 9.05 -5.35 -19.05
N GLN A 286 8.20 -5.21 -18.06
CA GLN A 286 6.77 -5.48 -18.19
C GLN A 286 5.94 -4.57 -17.32
N ALA A 287 4.69 -4.36 -17.70
CA ALA A 287 3.74 -3.60 -16.92
C ALA A 287 2.41 -4.34 -16.80
N VAL A 288 1.84 -4.34 -15.60
CA VAL A 288 0.52 -4.88 -15.30
C VAL A 288 -0.41 -3.71 -14.97
N TYR A 289 -1.59 -3.71 -15.59
CA TYR A 289 -2.61 -2.73 -15.26
C TYR A 289 -3.87 -3.41 -14.75
N ILE A 290 -4.35 -2.94 -13.60
CA ILE A 290 -5.51 -3.49 -12.91
C ILE A 290 -6.62 -2.45 -12.96
N GLY A 291 -7.55 -2.59 -13.91
CA GLY A 291 -8.59 -1.61 -14.23
C GLY A 291 -9.76 -1.55 -13.25
N CYS A 292 -9.80 -2.40 -12.23
CA CYS A 292 -10.84 -2.40 -11.21
C CYS A 292 -10.29 -2.85 -9.86
N MET A 293 -10.97 -2.52 -8.78
CA MET A 293 -10.68 -3.15 -7.50
C MET A 293 -11.23 -4.58 -7.50
N THR A 294 -10.42 -5.53 -7.05
CA THR A 294 -10.78 -6.95 -7.01
C THR A 294 -10.89 -7.43 -5.56
N ASP A 295 -11.30 -8.69 -5.38
CA ASP A 295 -11.04 -9.39 -4.13
C ASP A 295 -9.54 -9.65 -3.97
N GLU A 296 -9.14 -9.98 -2.72
CA GLU A 296 -7.74 -10.16 -2.36
C GLU A 296 -7.11 -11.42 -2.94
N ASP A 297 -7.92 -12.43 -3.27
CA ASP A 297 -7.44 -13.70 -3.85
C ASP A 297 -7.12 -13.54 -5.35
N THR A 298 -7.69 -12.54 -5.99
CA THR A 298 -7.43 -12.20 -7.41
C THR A 298 -6.20 -11.30 -7.58
N LEU A 299 -5.91 -10.45 -6.61
CA LEU A 299 -4.77 -9.54 -6.63
C LEU A 299 -3.47 -10.25 -6.28
#